data_b63154e44e83d5e1d0be21d248ca9b4d
#
_entry.id   b63154e44e83d5e1d0be21d248ca9b4d
#
_cell.length_a   1.000
_cell.length_b   1.000
_cell.length_c   1.000
_cell.angle_alpha   90.00
_cell.angle_beta   90.00
_cell.angle_gamma   90.00
#
_symmetry.space_group_name_H-M   'P 1'
#
loop_
_entity.id
_entity.type
_entity.pdbx_description
1 polymer ?
#
loop_
_entity_poly.entity_id
_entity_poly.type
_entity_poly.pdbx_seq_one_letter_code
_entity_poly.pdbx_strand_id
1 'polypeptide(L)'
;MRPAADQESTLEALLAKASRTACGLLHRVTSPRLSILIFHRVHARADTILPSEPDATRFALLMRFVARSFRVMTLGEAASRLANEELPPRALVVTFDDGYADNVEVALPILQRYGVPASFFISTGFLDGGRMWNDSVIEIILKTGQFIVWCIKICRSTHAVKSVDHQYSSFALG
;
A
#
# COMPACT_ATOMS: atom_id res chain seq x y z
N MET A 1 -30.52 -0.97 25.21
CA MET A 1 -29.38 -1.61 24.53
C MET A 1 -29.05 -0.76 23.30
N ARG A 2 -27.91 -0.04 23.27
CA ARG A 2 -27.54 0.77 22.10
C ARG A 2 -27.17 -0.14 20.95
N PRO A 3 -27.54 0.16 19.69
CA PRO A 3 -27.22 -0.69 18.54
C PRO A 3 -25.70 -0.77 18.35
N ALA A 4 -25.23 -1.94 17.93
CA ALA A 4 -23.78 -2.23 17.75
C ALA A 4 -23.06 -1.22 16.83
N ALA A 5 -23.75 -0.66 15.84
CA ALA A 5 -23.24 0.38 14.94
C ALA A 5 -22.83 1.68 15.66
N ASP A 6 -23.54 2.06 16.73
CA ASP A 6 -23.20 3.25 17.53
C ASP A 6 -21.97 3.03 18.41
N GLN A 7 -21.73 1.79 18.85
CA GLN A 7 -20.55 1.46 19.65
C GLN A 7 -19.28 1.43 18.80
N GLU A 8 -19.36 0.91 17.59
CA GLU A 8 -18.26 0.84 16.65
C GLU A 8 -17.82 2.25 16.20
N SER A 9 -18.78 3.13 15.91
CA SER A 9 -18.50 4.53 15.55
C SER A 9 -17.86 5.31 16.72
N THR A 10 -18.25 5.02 17.94
CA THR A 10 -17.71 5.65 19.16
C THR A 10 -16.28 5.19 19.44
N LEU A 11 -15.99 3.90 19.29
CA LEU A 11 -14.66 3.35 19.47
C LEU A 11 -13.68 3.91 18.44
N GLU A 12 -14.08 3.97 17.17
CA GLU A 12 -13.25 4.58 16.13
C GLU A 12 -12.97 6.06 16.37
N ALA A 13 -13.96 6.82 16.84
CA ALA A 13 -13.77 8.22 17.18
C ALA A 13 -12.79 8.40 18.35
N LEU A 14 -12.84 7.51 19.35
CA LEU A 14 -11.91 7.49 20.48
C LEU A 14 -10.49 7.11 20.03
N LEU A 15 -10.33 6.09 19.20
CA LEU A 15 -9.05 5.68 18.65
C LEU A 15 -8.42 6.79 17.79
N ALA A 16 -9.21 7.44 16.94
CA ALA A 16 -8.76 8.58 16.15
C ALA A 16 -8.36 9.79 17.03
N LYS A 17 -9.07 10.03 18.14
CA LYS A 17 -8.74 11.08 19.10
C LYS A 17 -7.46 10.73 19.87
N ALA A 18 -7.31 9.49 20.33
CA ALA A 18 -6.11 9.04 21.02
C ALA A 18 -4.86 9.09 20.13
N SER A 19 -4.98 8.66 18.87
CA SER A 19 -3.89 8.74 17.90
C SER A 19 -3.49 10.20 17.60
N ARG A 20 -4.47 11.11 17.49
CA ARG A 20 -4.20 12.55 17.28
C ARG A 20 -3.44 13.16 18.46
N THR A 21 -3.81 12.80 19.67
CA THR A 21 -3.16 13.30 20.89
C THR A 21 -1.73 12.76 21.02
N ALA A 22 -1.54 11.45 20.80
CA ALA A 22 -0.24 10.82 20.86
C ALA A 22 0.71 11.35 19.78
N CYS A 23 0.26 11.45 18.53
CA CYS A 23 1.04 12.03 17.44
C CYS A 23 1.35 13.53 17.66
N GLY A 24 0.43 14.29 18.24
CA GLY A 24 0.65 15.70 18.57
C GLY A 24 1.68 15.89 19.67
N LEU A 25 1.74 14.97 20.64
CA LEU A 25 2.74 15.00 21.72
C LEU A 25 4.13 14.60 21.18
N LEU A 26 4.20 13.56 20.37
CA LEU A 26 5.44 13.16 19.69
C LEU A 26 5.99 14.27 18.79
N HIS A 27 5.12 14.97 18.06
CA HIS A 27 5.54 16.07 17.19
C HIS A 27 6.20 17.24 17.95
N ARG A 28 5.80 17.49 19.19
CA ARG A 28 6.44 18.52 20.04
C ARG A 28 7.88 18.16 20.47
N VAL A 29 8.22 16.90 20.41
CA VAL A 29 9.53 16.36 20.86
C VAL A 29 10.44 15.98 19.69
N THR A 30 9.87 15.79 18.49
CA THR A 30 10.63 15.34 17.31
C THR A 30 10.46 16.32 16.15
N SER A 31 11.45 16.38 15.27
CA SER A 31 11.36 17.13 14.00
C SER A 31 10.10 16.75 13.21
N PRO A 32 9.54 17.68 12.41
CA PRO A 32 8.39 17.41 11.54
C PRO A 32 8.68 16.19 10.66
N ARG A 33 7.75 15.24 10.62
CA ARG A 33 7.88 14.00 9.85
C ARG A 33 6.75 13.87 8.85
N LEU A 34 7.11 13.51 7.62
CA LEU A 34 6.18 13.12 6.59
C LEU A 34 6.01 11.59 6.62
N SER A 35 4.78 11.13 6.68
CA SER A 35 4.44 9.72 6.47
C SER A 35 3.95 9.53 5.03
N ILE A 36 4.41 8.49 4.36
CA ILE A 36 3.94 8.13 3.01
C ILE A 36 3.38 6.73 3.08
N LEU A 37 2.10 6.56 2.70
CA LEU A 37 1.49 5.25 2.49
C LEU A 37 1.59 4.91 1.02
N ILE A 38 2.24 3.80 0.71
CA ILE A 38 2.47 3.32 -0.64
C ILE A 38 1.59 2.11 -0.90
N PHE A 39 0.85 2.14 -1.99
CA PHE A 39 0.03 1.04 -2.48
C PHE A 39 0.43 0.70 -3.91
N HIS A 40 0.22 -0.54 -4.31
CA HIS A 40 0.33 -0.97 -5.70
C HIS A 40 -1.07 -1.32 -6.22
N ARG A 41 -1.83 -2.08 -5.44
CA ARG A 41 -3.14 -2.59 -5.83
C ARG A 41 -4.18 -2.42 -4.72
N VAL A 42 -5.46 -2.36 -5.14
CA VAL A 42 -6.62 -2.49 -4.25
C VAL A 42 -7.62 -3.41 -4.94
N HIS A 43 -7.73 -4.64 -4.46
CA HIS A 43 -8.62 -5.61 -5.08
C HIS A 43 -10.10 -5.32 -4.77
N ALA A 44 -10.99 -5.60 -5.72
CA ALA A 44 -12.43 -5.46 -5.48
C ALA A 44 -12.93 -6.40 -4.36
N ARG A 45 -12.28 -7.56 -4.21
CA ARG A 45 -12.51 -8.58 -3.16
C ARG A 45 -11.19 -9.10 -2.65
N ALA A 46 -11.20 -9.66 -1.44
CA ALA A 46 -10.00 -10.26 -0.85
C ALA A 46 -9.40 -11.32 -1.78
N ASP A 47 -8.09 -11.20 -2.03
CA ASP A 47 -7.32 -12.17 -2.80
C ASP A 47 -6.64 -13.16 -1.84
N THR A 48 -6.82 -14.45 -2.10
CA THR A 48 -6.24 -15.52 -1.27
C THR A 48 -4.75 -15.74 -1.54
N ILE A 49 -4.24 -15.27 -2.67
CA ILE A 49 -2.84 -15.42 -3.09
C ILE A 49 -2.01 -14.24 -2.64
N LEU A 50 -2.62 -13.04 -2.66
CA LEU A 50 -2.01 -11.80 -2.23
C LEU A 50 -2.72 -11.24 -0.99
N PRO A 51 -2.70 -11.95 0.15
CA PRO A 51 -3.46 -11.57 1.35
C PRO A 51 -2.94 -10.27 1.99
N SER A 52 -1.75 -9.82 1.64
CA SER A 52 -1.17 -8.54 2.06
C SER A 52 -1.76 -7.35 1.32
N GLU A 53 -2.27 -7.54 0.10
CA GLU A 53 -2.91 -6.48 -0.65
C GLU A 53 -4.31 -6.20 -0.10
N PRO A 54 -4.69 -4.94 0.08
CA PRO A 54 -6.00 -4.60 0.61
C PRO A 54 -7.10 -4.87 -0.43
N ASP A 55 -8.23 -5.39 0.05
CA ASP A 55 -9.48 -5.33 -0.69
C ASP A 55 -10.19 -3.97 -0.48
N ALA A 56 -11.25 -3.73 -1.27
CA ALA A 56 -12.05 -2.51 -1.22
C ALA A 56 -12.56 -2.19 0.19
N THR A 57 -12.94 -3.20 0.98
CA THR A 57 -13.46 -3.01 2.35
C THR A 57 -12.36 -2.56 3.29
N ARG A 58 -11.24 -3.25 3.31
CA ARG A 58 -10.07 -2.90 4.13
C ARG A 58 -9.51 -1.53 3.75
N PHE A 59 -9.42 -1.26 2.45
CA PHE A 59 -8.95 0.02 1.95
C PHE A 59 -9.88 1.17 2.35
N ALA A 60 -11.21 0.99 2.26
CA ALA A 60 -12.19 1.98 2.69
C ALA A 60 -12.09 2.29 4.20
N LEU A 61 -11.94 1.26 5.04
CA LEU A 61 -11.72 1.44 6.49
C LEU A 61 -10.44 2.21 6.77
N LEU A 62 -9.35 1.87 6.08
CA LEU A 62 -8.07 2.56 6.21
C LEU A 62 -8.17 4.03 5.79
N MET A 63 -8.77 4.33 4.64
CA MET A 63 -8.92 5.71 4.15
C MET A 63 -9.82 6.54 5.08
N ARG A 64 -10.88 5.95 5.63
CA ARG A 64 -11.70 6.59 6.66
C ARG A 64 -10.88 6.95 7.91
N PHE A 65 -10.04 6.06 8.38
CA PHE A 65 -9.14 6.31 9.51
C PHE A 65 -8.11 7.39 9.18
N VAL A 66 -7.47 7.30 8.03
CA VAL A 66 -6.46 8.24 7.55
C VAL A 66 -7.04 9.66 7.46
N ALA A 67 -8.20 9.82 6.82
CA ALA A 67 -8.86 11.11 6.67
C ALA A 67 -9.22 11.76 8.02
N ARG A 68 -9.52 10.96 9.05
CA ARG A 68 -9.87 11.46 10.40
C ARG A 68 -8.67 11.73 11.29
N SER A 69 -7.57 11.03 11.08
CA SER A 69 -6.44 11.00 12.02
C SER A 69 -5.22 11.79 11.53
N PHE A 70 -5.08 11.99 10.22
CA PHE A 70 -3.92 12.60 9.60
C PHE A 70 -4.29 13.89 8.83
N ARG A 71 -3.29 14.71 8.56
CA ARG A 71 -3.35 15.79 7.58
C ARG A 71 -2.86 15.25 6.25
N VAL A 72 -3.81 14.75 5.47
CA VAL A 72 -3.48 14.23 4.14
C VAL A 72 -3.35 15.40 3.16
N MET A 73 -2.30 15.35 2.36
CA MET A 73 -1.99 16.35 1.35
C MET A 73 -1.44 15.70 0.09
N THR A 74 -1.36 16.45 -0.99
CA THR A 74 -0.73 15.96 -2.22
C THR A 74 0.77 15.83 -2.04
N LEU A 75 1.41 14.96 -2.82
CA LEU A 75 2.87 14.76 -2.77
C LEU A 75 3.63 16.08 -3.07
N GLY A 76 3.17 16.86 -4.04
CA GLY A 76 3.80 18.14 -4.37
C GLY A 76 3.72 19.15 -3.22
N GLU A 77 2.56 19.25 -2.55
CA GLU A 77 2.40 20.11 -1.37
C GLU A 77 3.31 19.63 -0.22
N ALA A 78 3.35 18.32 0.02
CA ALA A 78 4.20 17.76 1.07
C ALA A 78 5.68 18.02 0.81
N ALA A 79 6.14 17.85 -0.44
CA ALA A 79 7.53 18.10 -0.82
C ALA A 79 7.90 19.59 -0.62
N SER A 80 7.05 20.51 -1.04
CA SER A 80 7.25 21.95 -0.85
C SER A 80 7.33 22.31 0.63
N ARG A 81 6.37 21.84 1.45
CA ARG A 81 6.36 22.10 2.89
C ARG A 81 7.52 21.47 3.63
N LEU A 82 7.97 20.27 3.19
CA LEU A 82 9.15 19.62 3.76
C LEU A 82 10.40 20.44 3.51
N ALA A 83 10.59 20.93 2.27
CA ALA A 83 11.74 21.77 1.91
C ALA A 83 11.81 23.08 2.70
N ASN A 84 10.65 23.64 3.08
CA ASN A 84 10.54 24.87 3.85
C ASN A 84 10.45 24.66 5.37
N GLU A 85 10.56 23.40 5.85
CA GLU A 85 10.37 23.05 7.27
C GLU A 85 8.97 23.38 7.83
N GLU A 86 7.95 23.47 6.95
CA GLU A 86 6.57 23.87 7.28
C GLU A 86 5.59 22.68 7.36
N LEU A 87 6.09 21.46 7.51
CA LEU A 87 5.22 20.29 7.61
C LEU A 87 4.32 20.36 8.85
N PRO A 88 3.02 20.23 8.69
CA PRO A 88 2.12 20.18 9.84
C PRO A 88 2.29 18.85 10.61
N PRO A 89 1.85 18.83 11.88
CA PRO A 89 1.78 17.58 12.62
C PRO A 89 0.92 16.55 11.90
N ARG A 90 1.37 15.29 11.88
CA ARG A 90 0.64 14.19 11.24
C ARG A 90 0.45 14.35 9.73
N ALA A 91 1.43 14.99 9.07
CA ALA A 91 1.46 15.07 7.62
C ALA A 91 1.50 13.66 7.01
N LEU A 92 0.65 13.40 6.03
CA LEU A 92 0.56 12.11 5.35
C LEU A 92 0.28 12.31 3.87
N VAL A 93 0.93 11.50 3.05
CA VAL A 93 0.71 11.39 1.61
C VAL A 93 0.32 9.96 1.29
N VAL A 94 -0.57 9.78 0.32
CA VAL A 94 -0.93 8.47 -0.24
C VAL A 94 -0.40 8.41 -1.66
N THR A 95 0.30 7.32 -1.99
CA THR A 95 0.81 7.08 -3.34
C THR A 95 0.41 5.70 -3.82
N PHE A 96 0.29 5.58 -5.14
CA PHE A 96 0.10 4.32 -5.84
C PHE A 96 1.17 4.17 -6.89
N ASP A 97 1.77 3.00 -6.98
CA ASP A 97 2.76 2.67 -7.97
C ASP A 97 2.17 1.74 -9.04
N ASP A 98 2.88 1.62 -10.16
CA ASP A 98 2.64 0.71 -11.29
C ASP A 98 1.47 1.06 -12.22
N GLY A 99 0.43 1.75 -11.76
CA GLY A 99 -0.70 2.16 -12.61
C GLY A 99 -1.65 1.01 -12.98
N TYR A 100 -1.90 0.08 -12.06
CA TYR A 100 -2.90 -0.98 -12.25
C TYR A 100 -4.31 -0.41 -12.43
N ALA A 101 -5.14 -1.09 -13.23
CA ALA A 101 -6.51 -0.67 -13.51
C ALA A 101 -7.38 -0.53 -12.24
N ASP A 102 -7.16 -1.39 -11.23
CA ASP A 102 -7.88 -1.31 -9.96
C ASP A 102 -7.60 -0.03 -9.16
N ASN A 103 -6.53 0.70 -9.46
CA ASN A 103 -6.27 2.02 -8.89
C ASN A 103 -7.36 3.02 -9.29
N VAL A 104 -7.87 2.93 -10.51
CA VAL A 104 -8.96 3.78 -11.01
C VAL A 104 -10.33 3.17 -10.72
N GLU A 105 -10.47 1.85 -10.92
CA GLU A 105 -11.75 1.17 -10.82
C GLU A 105 -12.22 0.98 -9.38
N VAL A 106 -11.29 0.78 -8.44
CA VAL A 106 -11.58 0.44 -7.03
C VAL A 106 -11.08 1.50 -6.08
N ALA A 107 -9.79 1.88 -6.14
CA ALA A 107 -9.22 2.78 -5.16
C ALA A 107 -9.72 4.22 -5.31
N LEU A 108 -9.77 4.75 -6.53
CA LEU A 108 -10.15 6.15 -6.79
C LEU A 108 -11.54 6.52 -6.25
N PRO A 109 -12.62 5.74 -6.46
CA PRO A 109 -13.93 6.04 -5.88
C PRO A 109 -13.91 6.10 -4.34
N ILE A 110 -13.11 5.26 -3.71
CA ILE A 110 -12.96 5.24 -2.24
C ILE A 110 -12.20 6.48 -1.76
N LEU A 111 -11.10 6.84 -2.43
CA LEU A 111 -10.34 8.05 -2.14
C LEU A 111 -11.22 9.30 -2.24
N GLN A 112 -12.00 9.42 -3.32
CA GLN A 112 -12.96 10.52 -3.53
C GLN A 112 -14.01 10.59 -2.43
N ARG A 113 -14.57 9.44 -2.03
CA ARG A 113 -15.57 9.34 -0.96
C ARG A 113 -15.06 9.91 0.36
N TYR A 114 -13.79 9.73 0.68
CA TYR A 114 -13.20 10.21 1.94
C TYR A 114 -12.40 11.50 1.81
N GLY A 115 -12.34 12.09 0.61
CA GLY A 115 -11.61 13.34 0.35
C GLY A 115 -10.09 13.17 0.56
N VAL A 116 -9.55 12.00 0.26
CA VAL A 116 -8.13 11.68 0.40
C VAL A 116 -7.43 11.89 -0.94
N PRO A 117 -6.55 12.91 -1.08
CA PRO A 117 -5.73 13.05 -2.28
C PRO A 117 -4.69 11.95 -2.36
N ALA A 118 -4.39 11.50 -3.57
CA ALA A 118 -3.33 10.52 -3.84
C ALA A 118 -2.56 10.88 -5.10
N SER A 119 -1.31 10.40 -5.18
CA SER A 119 -0.47 10.50 -6.38
C SER A 119 -0.30 9.12 -7.00
N PHE A 120 -0.45 9.03 -8.31
CA PHE A 120 -0.33 7.78 -9.05
C PHE A 120 0.91 7.82 -9.94
N PHE A 121 1.82 6.88 -9.74
CA PHE A 121 3.01 6.68 -10.56
C PHE A 121 2.75 5.52 -11.54
N ILE A 122 2.79 5.83 -12.81
CA ILE A 122 2.39 4.89 -13.87
C ILE A 122 3.63 4.32 -14.54
N SER A 123 3.72 3.01 -14.63
CA SER A 123 4.74 2.30 -15.41
C SER A 123 4.47 2.45 -16.91
N THR A 124 5.04 3.47 -17.53
CA THR A 124 4.77 3.86 -18.90
C THR A 124 5.08 2.79 -19.95
N GLY A 125 5.99 1.84 -19.63
CA GLY A 125 6.30 0.72 -20.52
C GLY A 125 5.16 -0.27 -20.76
N PHE A 126 4.03 -0.14 -20.05
CA PHE A 126 2.87 -1.03 -20.16
C PHE A 126 1.58 -0.32 -20.63
N LEU A 127 1.67 0.96 -21.01
CA LEU A 127 0.49 1.74 -21.44
C LEU A 127 -0.10 1.21 -22.77
N ASP A 128 0.73 0.72 -23.66
CA ASP A 128 0.30 0.17 -24.95
C ASP A 128 0.01 -1.34 -24.88
N GLY A 129 -0.16 -1.88 -23.71
CA GLY A 129 -0.37 -3.29 -23.45
C GLY A 129 0.88 -3.98 -22.93
N GLY A 130 0.76 -5.28 -22.69
CA GLY A 130 1.80 -6.07 -22.06
C GLY A 130 1.45 -6.39 -20.60
N ARG A 131 2.40 -7.01 -19.93
CA ARG A 131 2.24 -7.44 -18.54
C ARG A 131 3.55 -7.30 -17.79
N MET A 132 3.50 -6.88 -16.56
CA MET A 132 4.67 -6.88 -15.70
C MET A 132 5.14 -8.31 -15.42
N TRP A 133 6.42 -8.49 -15.22
CA TRP A 133 7.01 -9.82 -15.02
C TRP A 133 6.47 -10.52 -13.76
N ASN A 134 6.23 -9.76 -12.68
CA ASN A 134 5.63 -10.26 -11.45
C ASN A 134 4.22 -10.81 -11.67
N ASP A 135 3.36 -10.13 -12.44
CA ASP A 135 2.03 -10.62 -12.80
C ASP A 135 2.11 -11.89 -13.65
N SER A 136 3.11 -11.97 -14.53
CA SER A 136 3.35 -13.18 -15.31
C SER A 136 3.72 -14.38 -14.43
N VAL A 137 4.57 -14.16 -13.42
CA VAL A 137 4.93 -15.20 -12.45
C VAL A 137 3.71 -15.64 -11.63
N ILE A 138 2.92 -14.68 -11.14
CA ILE A 138 1.69 -14.96 -10.38
C ILE A 138 0.72 -15.79 -11.23
N GLU A 139 0.51 -15.39 -12.49
CA GLU A 139 -0.38 -16.13 -13.39
C GLU A 139 0.11 -17.54 -13.72
N ILE A 140 1.41 -17.73 -13.89
CA ILE A 140 2.00 -19.07 -14.07
C ILE A 140 1.72 -19.92 -12.84
N ILE A 141 1.94 -19.40 -11.64
CA ILE A 141 1.66 -20.11 -10.39
C ILE A 141 0.18 -20.52 -10.29
N LEU A 142 -0.72 -19.59 -10.65
CA LEU A 142 -2.16 -19.82 -10.66
C LEU A 142 -2.60 -20.89 -11.66
N LYS A 143 -2.05 -20.86 -12.89
CA LYS A 143 -2.42 -21.79 -13.97
C LYS A 143 -1.82 -23.16 -13.82
N THR A 144 -0.62 -23.26 -13.27
CA THR A 144 0.11 -24.55 -13.16
C THR A 144 -0.14 -25.29 -11.86
N GLY A 145 -0.82 -24.66 -10.90
CA GLY A 145 -1.17 -25.28 -9.62
C GLY A 145 0.04 -25.88 -8.90
N GLN A 146 -0.06 -27.16 -8.50
CA GLN A 146 0.99 -27.83 -7.73
C GLN A 146 2.31 -28.10 -8.50
N PHE A 147 2.35 -27.88 -9.81
CA PHE A 147 3.52 -28.21 -10.63
C PHE A 147 4.76 -27.39 -10.24
N ILE A 148 4.60 -26.11 -9.97
CA ILE A 148 5.72 -25.25 -9.54
C ILE A 148 6.20 -25.63 -8.14
N VAL A 149 5.29 -25.95 -7.22
CA VAL A 149 5.65 -26.42 -5.88
C VAL A 149 6.46 -27.73 -5.98
N TRP A 150 6.10 -28.59 -6.93
CA TRP A 150 6.83 -29.80 -7.22
C TRP A 150 8.21 -29.53 -7.83
N CYS A 151 8.33 -28.63 -8.80
CA CYS A 151 9.62 -28.19 -9.36
C CYS A 151 10.54 -27.56 -8.30
N ILE A 152 10.02 -26.71 -7.43
CA ILE A 152 10.79 -26.10 -6.34
C ILE A 152 11.25 -27.15 -5.34
N LYS A 153 10.41 -28.17 -5.03
CA LYS A 153 10.82 -29.30 -4.18
C LYS A 153 11.93 -30.13 -4.81
N ILE A 154 11.86 -30.41 -6.12
CA ILE A 154 12.91 -31.16 -6.84
C ILE A 154 14.19 -30.32 -6.89
N CYS A 155 14.14 -29.04 -7.22
CA CYS A 155 15.32 -28.17 -7.22
C CYS A 155 15.98 -28.05 -5.84
N ARG A 156 15.22 -28.12 -4.74
CA ARG A 156 15.78 -28.14 -3.38
C ARG A 156 16.42 -29.49 -3.02
N SER A 157 15.98 -30.61 -3.61
CA SER A 157 16.55 -31.96 -3.35
C SER A 157 17.77 -32.28 -4.22
N THR A 158 17.94 -31.55 -5.33
CA THR A 158 19.13 -31.66 -6.17
C THR A 158 20.03 -30.44 -5.90
N HIS A 159 21.32 -30.62 -5.65
CA HIS A 159 22.33 -29.62 -5.30
C HIS A 159 22.46 -28.45 -6.31
N ALA A 160 21.60 -28.33 -7.31
CA ALA A 160 21.58 -27.29 -8.32
C ALA A 160 21.17 -25.89 -7.79
N VAL A 161 20.57 -25.79 -6.59
CA VAL A 161 20.15 -24.50 -6.02
C VAL A 161 21.33 -23.67 -5.46
N LYS A 162 22.47 -24.29 -5.17
CA LYS A 162 23.67 -23.55 -4.70
C LYS A 162 24.31 -22.65 -5.75
N SER A 163 24.03 -22.86 -7.04
CA SER A 163 24.59 -22.04 -8.11
C SER A 163 23.75 -20.81 -8.48
N VAL A 164 22.47 -20.77 -8.09
CA VAL A 164 21.58 -19.65 -8.40
C VAL A 164 21.75 -18.50 -7.39
N ASP A 165 22.00 -18.82 -6.12
CA ASP A 165 22.23 -17.80 -5.08
C ASP A 165 23.51 -16.98 -5.31
N HIS A 166 24.51 -17.53 -6.02
CA HIS A 166 25.75 -16.81 -6.34
C HIS A 166 25.64 -15.86 -7.52
N GLN A 167 24.65 -16.02 -8.40
CA GLN A 167 24.47 -15.16 -9.57
C GLN A 167 23.67 -13.88 -9.26
N TYR A 168 22.85 -13.89 -8.20
CA TYR A 168 22.05 -12.72 -7.81
C TYR A 168 22.78 -11.77 -6.86
N SER A 169 23.83 -12.20 -6.17
CA SER A 169 24.61 -11.32 -5.29
C SER A 169 25.54 -10.37 -6.04
N SER A 170 25.78 -10.56 -7.34
CA SER A 170 26.64 -9.70 -8.16
C SER A 170 25.90 -8.58 -8.91
N PHE A 171 24.57 -8.51 -8.85
CA PHE A 171 23.76 -7.48 -9.49
C PHE A 171 23.28 -6.36 -8.57
N ALA A 172 23.64 -6.39 -7.28
CA ALA A 172 23.18 -5.41 -6.30
C ALA A 172 24.15 -4.24 -6.02
N LEU A 173 25.25 -4.13 -6.72
CA LEU A 173 26.22 -3.02 -6.59
C LEU A 173 26.83 -2.68 -7.97
N GLY A 174 26.12 -1.87 -8.72
CA GLY A 174 26.61 -1.23 -9.94
C GLY A 174 25.76 -0.02 -10.23
#